data_8bb6921e3ef3e8dd892bacc0c91d2f48
#
_entry.id   8bb6921e3ef3e8dd892bacc0c91d2f48
#
_cell.length_a   1.000
_cell.length_b   1.000
_cell.length_c   1.000
_cell.angle_alpha   90.00
_cell.angle_beta   90.00
_cell.angle_gamma   90.00
#
_symmetry.space_group_name_H-M   'P 1'
#
loop_
_entity.id
_entity.type
_entity.pdbx_description
1 polymer ?
#
loop_
_entity_poly.entity_id
_entity_poly.type
_entity_poly.pdbx_seq_one_letter_code
_entity_poly.pdbx_strand_id
1 'polypeptide(L)'
;VTMGGAPPAAMVSPDPNEKAAARFDMPLAPKGASQAEIKDAEREFNLPALKPGLGELGLGDFPFPADVMKEYAADAKIDEILKDKDKYKLRNAVLESIGKLRDKWSSGAGTTRIRNTVAGPVDDKLKVEVKKEQEFWALSIAELELELLKLEGLKEDAKTESSKRWQANFDFALASMKARLAYMNEYNKLLGNLVTESLPELKKDAGQDGYILVASETLKSGKEVKKMAEEAQALFGEITAKYKGTPWAIQAKQEKAVSIGLNWKPASLAAAKKE
;
A
#
# COMPACT_ATOMS: atom_id res chain seq x y z
N VAL A 1 7.55 5.46 32.28
CA VAL A 1 6.54 6.27 31.64
C VAL A 1 6.32 5.66 30.28
N THR A 2 5.38 4.75 30.22
CA THR A 2 4.92 4.12 28.98
C THR A 2 4.39 5.23 28.08
N MET A 3 5.10 5.54 27.04
CA MET A 3 4.68 6.41 25.98
C MET A 3 3.53 5.69 25.22
N GLY A 4 2.35 5.81 25.78
CA GLY A 4 1.14 5.38 25.12
C GLY A 4 0.89 6.27 23.91
N GLY A 5 1.19 5.80 22.77
CA GLY A 5 0.99 6.48 21.53
C GLY A 5 1.92 5.91 20.48
N ALA A 6 1.85 4.59 20.29
CA ALA A 6 2.32 4.04 19.04
C ALA A 6 1.64 4.81 17.90
N PRO A 7 2.38 5.20 16.85
CA PRO A 7 1.74 5.70 15.65
C PRO A 7 0.64 4.72 15.24
N PRO A 8 -0.44 5.19 14.58
CA PRO A 8 -1.47 4.29 14.08
C PRO A 8 -0.81 3.10 13.39
N ALA A 9 -1.35 1.91 13.60
CA ALA A 9 -0.74 0.62 13.20
C ALA A 9 -0.32 0.54 11.72
N ALA A 10 -0.83 1.42 10.86
CA ALA A 10 -0.37 1.57 9.48
C ALA A 10 1.03 2.20 9.35
N MET A 11 1.59 2.73 10.43
CA MET A 11 2.90 3.38 10.43
C MET A 11 3.94 2.65 11.26
N VAL A 12 3.52 1.70 12.06
CA VAL A 12 4.43 0.72 12.64
C VAL A 12 4.48 -0.39 11.63
N SER A 13 5.56 -0.51 10.90
CA SER A 13 5.82 -1.75 10.19
C SER A 13 5.73 -2.86 11.23
N PRO A 14 4.80 -3.80 11.09
CA PRO A 14 4.87 -5.01 11.87
C PRO A 14 6.21 -5.66 11.56
N ASP A 15 6.64 -6.55 12.38
CA ASP A 15 7.88 -7.30 12.35
C ASP A 15 8.63 -7.22 11.01
N PRO A 16 9.90 -6.76 10.97
CA PRO A 16 10.70 -6.75 9.75
C PRO A 16 10.79 -8.11 9.05
N ASN A 17 10.40 -9.21 9.70
CA ASN A 17 10.29 -10.53 9.11
C ASN A 17 8.95 -10.80 8.38
N GLU A 18 7.92 -9.98 8.58
CA GLU A 18 6.72 -9.96 7.75
C GLU A 18 6.93 -9.16 6.46
N LYS A 19 8.07 -9.35 5.86
CA LYS A 19 8.67 -8.54 4.81
C LYS A 19 7.78 -8.21 3.63
N ALA A 20 7.03 -9.14 3.17
CA ALA A 20 6.28 -8.99 1.93
C ALA A 20 4.78 -8.86 2.21
N ALA A 21 4.27 -9.54 3.22
CA ALA A 21 2.87 -9.47 3.60
C ALA A 21 2.47 -8.05 4.03
N ALA A 22 3.35 -7.35 4.72
CA ALA A 22 3.16 -5.95 5.07
C ALA A 22 3.14 -5.02 3.86
N ARG A 23 3.67 -5.45 2.72
CA ARG A 23 3.66 -4.75 1.43
C ARG A 23 2.58 -5.26 0.48
N PHE A 24 1.55 -5.92 1.01
CA PHE A 24 0.34 -6.24 0.29
C PHE A 24 0.54 -7.14 -0.94
N ASP A 25 1.49 -8.10 -0.90
CA ASP A 25 1.83 -8.95 -2.04
C ASP A 25 1.98 -8.21 -3.38
N MET A 26 2.33 -6.92 -3.31
CA MET A 26 2.52 -6.13 -4.51
C MET A 26 3.82 -6.53 -5.18
N PRO A 27 3.82 -6.76 -6.50
CA PRO A 27 5.07 -7.01 -7.22
C PRO A 27 5.98 -5.79 -7.06
N LEU A 28 7.14 -5.99 -6.47
CA LEU A 28 8.14 -4.95 -6.25
C LEU A 28 8.87 -4.63 -7.56
N ALA A 29 9.33 -3.41 -7.65
CA ALA A 29 10.20 -2.89 -8.68
C ALA A 29 9.61 -2.81 -10.09
N PRO A 30 9.00 -1.68 -10.44
CA PRO A 30 8.79 -1.31 -11.83
C PRO A 30 10.15 -1.12 -12.52
N LYS A 31 10.20 -1.37 -13.82
CA LYS A 31 11.39 -1.09 -14.64
C LYS A 31 11.86 0.37 -14.59
N GLY A 32 11.11 1.29 -14.04
CA GLY A 32 11.42 2.72 -13.99
C GLY A 32 12.00 3.19 -12.67
N ALA A 33 11.77 2.49 -11.55
CA ALA A 33 12.48 2.82 -10.31
C ALA A 33 13.92 2.32 -10.44
N SER A 34 14.90 3.21 -10.27
CA SER A 34 16.29 2.80 -10.28
C SER A 34 16.52 1.83 -9.11
N GLN A 35 17.31 0.80 -9.34
CA GLN A 35 17.74 -0.13 -8.29
C GLN A 35 18.38 0.61 -7.10
N ALA A 36 18.94 1.79 -7.35
CA ALA A 36 19.47 2.66 -6.32
C ALA A 36 18.37 3.26 -5.44
N GLU A 37 17.28 3.77 -6.00
CA GLU A 37 16.16 4.33 -5.24
C GLU A 37 15.47 3.28 -4.38
N ILE A 38 15.31 2.05 -4.90
CA ILE A 38 14.76 0.93 -4.14
C ILE A 38 15.68 0.53 -3.00
N LYS A 39 16.98 0.38 -3.27
CA LYS A 39 17.99 0.05 -2.26
C LYS A 39 18.14 1.16 -1.22
N ASP A 40 18.05 2.42 -1.61
CA ASP A 40 18.12 3.54 -0.68
C ASP A 40 16.89 3.58 0.23
N ALA A 41 15.68 3.35 -0.31
CA ALA A 41 14.47 3.22 0.48
C ALA A 41 14.54 2.00 1.42
N GLU A 42 15.03 0.86 0.96
CA GLU A 42 15.26 -0.33 1.78
C GLU A 42 16.35 -0.12 2.83
N ARG A 43 17.42 0.58 2.50
CA ARG A 43 18.54 0.86 3.39
C ARG A 43 18.19 1.86 4.48
N GLU A 44 17.41 2.89 4.18
CA GLU A 44 16.89 3.83 5.17
C GLU A 44 15.92 3.15 6.15
N PHE A 45 15.25 2.07 5.74
CA PHE A 45 14.30 1.33 6.56
C PHE A 45 14.90 0.08 7.20
N ASN A 46 15.81 -0.62 6.54
CA ASN A 46 16.57 -1.75 7.09
C ASN A 46 17.66 -1.23 8.03
N LEU A 47 17.25 -0.84 9.21
CA LEU A 47 18.20 -0.46 10.25
C LEU A 47 19.02 -1.67 10.68
N PRO A 48 20.36 -1.60 10.62
CA PRO A 48 21.23 -2.70 11.07
C PRO A 48 21.04 -3.08 12.54
N ALA A 49 20.35 -2.24 13.30
CA ALA A 49 20.11 -2.40 14.73
C ALA A 49 18.82 -3.15 15.09
N LEU A 50 17.94 -3.44 14.13
CA LEU A 50 16.76 -4.25 14.38
C LEU A 50 17.16 -5.71 14.46
N LYS A 51 17.68 -6.13 15.59
CA LYS A 51 17.93 -7.55 15.88
C LYS A 51 16.58 -8.25 16.08
N PRO A 52 16.39 -9.44 15.48
CA PRO A 52 15.24 -10.27 15.79
C PRO A 52 15.13 -10.48 17.31
N GLY A 53 13.96 -10.21 17.89
CA GLY A 53 13.70 -10.40 19.31
C GLY A 53 13.87 -9.16 20.20
N LEU A 54 14.12 -8.00 19.64
CA LEU A 54 13.95 -6.77 20.41
C LEU A 54 12.44 -6.50 20.56
N GLY A 55 11.97 -6.63 21.80
CA GLY A 55 10.64 -6.18 22.18
C GLY A 55 10.43 -4.71 21.82
N GLU A 56 9.27 -4.19 22.10
CA GLU A 56 8.81 -2.83 21.78
C GLU A 56 9.94 -1.84 21.53
N LEU A 57 10.20 -1.53 20.25
CA LEU A 57 11.17 -0.51 19.88
C LEU A 57 10.59 0.86 20.23
N GLY A 58 11.21 1.56 21.14
CA GLY A 58 10.90 2.96 21.39
C GLY A 58 11.32 3.83 20.20
N LEU A 59 10.72 5.00 20.04
CA LEU A 59 11.14 5.98 19.02
C LEU A 59 12.64 6.33 19.11
N GLY A 60 13.24 6.18 20.30
CA GLY A 60 14.67 6.38 20.52
C GLY A 60 15.59 5.34 19.86
N ASP A 61 15.03 4.19 19.47
CA ASP A 61 15.79 3.12 18.80
C ASP A 61 15.88 3.30 17.28
N PHE A 62 15.13 4.26 16.74
CA PHE A 62 15.19 4.64 15.31
C PHE A 62 16.17 5.79 15.12
N PRO A 63 16.92 5.83 14.00
CA PRO A 63 17.88 6.90 13.70
C PRO A 63 17.19 8.19 13.24
N PHE A 64 15.99 8.45 13.76
CA PHE A 64 15.31 9.72 13.48
C PHE A 64 15.88 10.81 14.39
N PRO A 65 16.19 12.01 13.86
CA PRO A 65 16.67 13.11 14.67
C PRO A 65 15.67 13.44 15.78
N ALA A 66 16.11 13.40 17.03
CA ALA A 66 15.25 13.58 18.21
C ALA A 66 14.60 14.97 18.26
N ASP A 67 15.28 15.99 17.76
CA ASP A 67 14.78 17.36 17.62
C ASP A 67 13.63 17.43 16.63
N VAL A 68 13.76 16.79 15.45
CA VAL A 68 12.70 16.67 14.47
C VAL A 68 11.49 15.94 15.06
N MET A 69 11.72 14.80 15.71
CA MET A 69 10.62 13.97 16.24
C MET A 69 9.84 14.62 17.38
N LYS A 70 10.43 15.57 18.12
CA LYS A 70 9.72 16.34 19.14
C LYS A 70 8.54 17.13 18.56
N GLU A 71 8.65 17.62 17.34
CA GLU A 71 7.57 18.36 16.68
C GLU A 71 6.36 17.50 16.33
N TYR A 72 6.56 16.18 16.30
CA TYR A 72 5.54 15.18 16.00
C TYR A 72 5.09 14.40 17.24
N ALA A 73 5.36 14.94 18.44
CA ALA A 73 4.90 14.32 19.68
C ALA A 73 3.37 14.21 19.72
N ALA A 74 2.88 13.18 20.41
CA ALA A 74 1.45 13.02 20.59
C ALA A 74 0.91 14.12 21.52
N ASP A 75 -0.11 14.83 21.06
CA ASP A 75 -0.80 15.92 21.78
C ASP A 75 -2.09 15.45 22.48
N ALA A 76 -2.57 14.25 22.13
CA ALA A 76 -3.72 13.61 22.72
C ALA A 76 -3.56 12.08 22.71
N LYS A 77 -4.20 11.39 23.62
CA LYS A 77 -4.26 9.92 23.64
C LYS A 77 -5.27 9.43 22.61
N ILE A 78 -5.03 8.25 22.05
CA ILE A 78 -5.93 7.64 21.07
C ILE A 78 -7.35 7.46 21.64
N ASP A 79 -7.48 7.02 22.89
CA ASP A 79 -8.77 6.85 23.53
C ASP A 79 -9.55 8.17 23.67
N GLU A 80 -8.87 9.29 23.87
CA GLU A 80 -9.50 10.62 23.91
C GLU A 80 -10.00 11.03 22.53
N ILE A 81 -9.20 10.76 21.50
CA ILE A 81 -9.55 11.03 20.11
C ILE A 81 -10.78 10.23 19.68
N LEU A 82 -10.83 8.95 20.04
CA LEU A 82 -11.93 8.06 19.67
C LEU A 82 -13.23 8.39 20.42
N LYS A 83 -13.15 8.95 21.64
CA LYS A 83 -14.32 9.34 22.44
C LYS A 83 -14.98 10.61 21.95
N ASP A 84 -14.21 11.61 21.53
CA ASP A 84 -14.72 12.93 21.13
C ASP A 84 -14.57 13.11 19.60
N LYS A 85 -15.53 12.52 18.89
CA LYS A 85 -15.50 12.50 17.41
C LYS A 85 -15.71 13.89 16.81
N ASP A 86 -16.45 14.74 17.45
CA ASP A 86 -16.72 16.09 16.95
C ASP A 86 -15.49 16.97 17.04
N LYS A 87 -14.82 16.96 18.19
CA LYS A 87 -13.57 17.68 18.41
C LYS A 87 -12.43 17.18 17.52
N TYR A 88 -12.35 15.87 17.32
CA TYR A 88 -11.26 15.21 16.60
C TYR A 88 -11.71 14.61 15.26
N LYS A 89 -12.61 15.29 14.55
CA LYS A 89 -13.21 14.80 13.31
C LYS A 89 -12.19 14.31 12.29
N LEU A 90 -11.17 15.13 11.98
CA LEU A 90 -10.07 14.76 11.07
C LEU A 90 -9.34 13.51 11.55
N ARG A 91 -8.96 13.48 12.82
CA ARG A 91 -8.14 12.41 13.40
C ARG A 91 -8.90 11.08 13.42
N ASN A 92 -10.19 11.12 13.74
CA ASN A 92 -11.06 9.94 13.69
C ASN A 92 -11.20 9.41 12.26
N ALA A 93 -11.40 10.29 11.27
CA ALA A 93 -11.49 9.88 9.87
C ALA A 93 -10.18 9.22 9.39
N VAL A 94 -9.03 9.77 9.78
CA VAL A 94 -7.71 9.18 9.46
C VAL A 94 -7.57 7.81 10.09
N LEU A 95 -7.92 7.65 11.38
CA LEU A 95 -7.85 6.34 12.07
C LEU A 95 -8.77 5.31 11.42
N GLU A 96 -10.00 5.70 11.07
CA GLU A 96 -10.97 4.84 10.40
C GLU A 96 -10.44 4.39 9.03
N SER A 97 -9.95 5.33 8.23
CA SER A 97 -9.42 5.03 6.89
C SER A 97 -8.20 4.11 6.93
N ILE A 98 -7.29 4.34 7.87
CA ILE A 98 -6.13 3.47 8.10
C ILE A 98 -6.58 2.07 8.55
N GLY A 99 -7.56 2.00 9.46
CA GLY A 99 -8.14 0.74 9.91
C GLY A 99 -8.72 -0.07 8.74
N LYS A 100 -9.53 0.55 7.89
CA LYS A 100 -10.12 -0.09 6.73
C LYS A 100 -9.08 -0.55 5.71
N LEU A 101 -8.06 0.28 5.44
CA LEU A 101 -6.94 -0.15 4.59
C LEU A 101 -6.25 -1.39 5.16
N ARG A 102 -5.91 -1.36 6.45
CA ARG A 102 -5.26 -2.48 7.12
C ARG A 102 -6.13 -3.75 7.06
N ASP A 103 -7.42 -3.63 7.36
CA ASP A 103 -8.32 -4.78 7.41
C ASP A 103 -8.48 -5.46 6.04
N LYS A 104 -8.34 -4.73 4.95
CA LYS A 104 -8.35 -5.30 3.59
C LYS A 104 -7.07 -6.06 3.25
N TRP A 105 -5.95 -5.71 3.86
CA TRP A 105 -4.62 -6.26 3.54
C TRP A 105 -3.99 -7.09 4.66
N SER A 106 -4.61 -7.20 5.83
CA SER A 106 -4.12 -8.08 6.88
C SER A 106 -4.33 -9.56 6.51
N SER A 107 -3.43 -10.42 6.93
CA SER A 107 -3.57 -11.87 6.74
C SER A 107 -4.75 -12.42 7.56
N GLY A 108 -5.74 -13.01 6.91
CA GLY A 108 -6.89 -13.61 7.58
C GLY A 108 -8.04 -13.96 6.65
N ALA A 109 -9.10 -14.57 7.20
CA ALA A 109 -10.32 -14.84 6.46
C ALA A 109 -11.00 -13.53 6.06
N GLY A 110 -11.27 -13.34 4.77
CA GLY A 110 -11.88 -12.11 4.22
C GLY A 110 -10.89 -11.05 3.75
N THR A 111 -9.61 -11.34 3.73
CA THR A 111 -8.58 -10.44 3.21
C THR A 111 -8.39 -10.59 1.70
N THR A 112 -7.93 -9.52 1.07
CA THR A 112 -7.59 -9.51 -0.35
C THR A 112 -6.40 -10.42 -0.62
N ARG A 113 -6.58 -11.41 -1.49
CA ARG A 113 -5.48 -12.24 -2.00
C ARG A 113 -5.22 -11.88 -3.44
N ILE A 114 -3.97 -11.60 -3.75
CA ILE A 114 -3.53 -11.36 -5.12
C ILE A 114 -3.12 -12.67 -5.73
N ARG A 115 -3.72 -13.00 -6.85
CA ARG A 115 -3.35 -14.16 -7.67
C ARG A 115 -2.09 -13.80 -8.45
N ASN A 116 -0.96 -14.33 -8.01
CA ASN A 116 0.34 -14.05 -8.64
C ASN A 116 0.62 -14.93 -9.85
N THR A 117 -0.04 -16.08 -9.96
CA THR A 117 0.17 -17.06 -11.03
C THR A 117 -1.16 -17.61 -11.52
N VAL A 118 -1.22 -17.92 -12.80
CA VAL A 118 -2.38 -18.55 -13.46
C VAL A 118 -1.88 -19.61 -14.43
N ALA A 119 -2.38 -20.84 -14.30
CA ALA A 119 -2.11 -21.88 -15.28
C ALA A 119 -2.81 -21.57 -16.61
N GLY A 120 -2.16 -21.87 -17.70
CA GLY A 120 -2.72 -21.72 -19.05
C GLY A 120 -2.90 -23.07 -19.76
N PRO A 121 -3.83 -23.16 -20.70
CA PRO A 121 -4.81 -22.14 -21.08
C PRO A 121 -5.87 -21.94 -19.99
N VAL A 122 -6.48 -20.74 -19.98
CA VAL A 122 -7.56 -20.41 -19.03
C VAL A 122 -8.80 -21.22 -19.37
N ASP A 123 -9.23 -22.07 -18.45
CA ASP A 123 -10.44 -22.89 -18.61
C ASP A 123 -11.69 -22.22 -18.01
N ASP A 124 -12.87 -22.81 -18.27
CA ASP A 124 -14.12 -22.25 -17.79
C ASP A 124 -14.26 -22.28 -16.26
N LYS A 125 -13.65 -23.27 -15.61
CA LYS A 125 -13.63 -23.36 -14.13
C LYS A 125 -12.87 -22.16 -13.54
N LEU A 126 -11.69 -21.87 -14.06
CA LEU A 126 -10.89 -20.73 -13.64
C LEU A 126 -11.61 -19.41 -13.91
N LYS A 127 -12.30 -19.27 -15.05
CA LYS A 127 -13.10 -18.06 -15.34
C LYS A 127 -14.20 -17.84 -14.30
N VAL A 128 -14.86 -18.89 -13.84
CA VAL A 128 -15.87 -18.77 -12.77
C VAL A 128 -15.24 -18.35 -11.44
N GLU A 129 -14.10 -18.91 -11.08
CA GLU A 129 -13.35 -18.51 -9.88
C GLU A 129 -12.93 -17.04 -9.95
N VAL A 130 -12.36 -16.62 -11.08
CA VAL A 130 -11.90 -15.24 -11.29
C VAL A 130 -13.07 -14.24 -11.25
N LYS A 131 -14.24 -14.58 -11.78
CA LYS A 131 -15.43 -13.71 -11.67
C LYS A 131 -15.83 -13.48 -10.22
N LYS A 132 -15.83 -14.51 -9.38
CA LYS A 132 -16.09 -14.36 -7.94
C LYS A 132 -15.03 -13.50 -7.25
N GLU A 133 -13.78 -13.67 -7.64
CA GLU A 133 -12.68 -12.83 -7.16
C GLU A 133 -12.88 -11.36 -7.56
N GLN A 134 -13.28 -11.09 -8.81
CA GLN A 134 -13.61 -9.73 -9.28
C GLN A 134 -14.75 -9.08 -8.47
N GLU A 135 -15.80 -9.82 -8.13
CA GLU A 135 -16.91 -9.31 -7.32
C GLU A 135 -16.42 -8.85 -5.95
N PHE A 136 -15.56 -9.64 -5.31
CA PHE A 136 -14.95 -9.28 -4.03
C PHE A 136 -14.10 -8.00 -4.14
N TRP A 137 -13.29 -7.89 -5.19
CA TRP A 137 -12.48 -6.70 -5.44
C TRP A 137 -13.34 -5.48 -5.72
N ALA A 138 -14.40 -5.60 -6.51
CA ALA A 138 -15.32 -4.51 -6.81
C ALA A 138 -16.00 -3.95 -5.54
N LEU A 139 -16.44 -4.83 -4.64
CA LEU A 139 -17.02 -4.41 -3.35
C LEU A 139 -15.98 -3.70 -2.48
N SER A 140 -14.77 -4.23 -2.41
CA SER A 140 -13.68 -3.61 -1.64
C SER A 140 -13.26 -2.25 -2.21
N ILE A 141 -13.24 -2.09 -3.52
CA ILE A 141 -13.00 -0.81 -4.20
C ILE A 141 -14.08 0.19 -3.80
N ALA A 142 -15.37 -0.17 -3.91
CA ALA A 142 -16.47 0.72 -3.57
C ALA A 142 -16.43 1.20 -2.11
N GLU A 143 -16.09 0.33 -1.17
CA GLU A 143 -15.93 0.71 0.23
C GLU A 143 -14.78 1.71 0.43
N LEU A 144 -13.63 1.48 -0.21
CA LEU A 144 -12.48 2.39 -0.07
C LEU A 144 -12.67 3.70 -0.83
N GLU A 145 -13.44 3.72 -1.92
CA GLU A 145 -13.83 4.97 -2.60
C GLU A 145 -14.65 5.88 -1.69
N LEU A 146 -15.56 5.32 -0.90
CA LEU A 146 -16.30 6.10 0.11
C LEU A 146 -15.37 6.69 1.18
N GLU A 147 -14.35 5.94 1.60
CA GLU A 147 -13.35 6.46 2.53
C GLU A 147 -12.47 7.55 1.90
N LEU A 148 -12.10 7.38 0.63
CA LEU A 148 -11.36 8.41 -0.10
C LEU A 148 -12.16 9.71 -0.17
N LEU A 149 -13.46 9.64 -0.48
CA LEU A 149 -14.33 10.82 -0.51
C LEU A 149 -14.40 11.54 0.85
N LYS A 150 -14.45 10.79 1.96
CA LYS A 150 -14.39 11.37 3.31
C LYS A 150 -13.07 12.10 3.54
N LEU A 151 -11.93 11.47 3.23
CA LEU A 151 -10.61 12.12 3.37
C LEU A 151 -10.50 13.35 2.48
N GLU A 152 -10.93 13.28 1.23
CA GLU A 152 -10.90 14.43 0.33
C GLU A 152 -11.74 15.61 0.83
N GLY A 153 -12.89 15.33 1.44
CA GLY A 153 -13.74 16.34 2.08
C GLY A 153 -13.11 17.01 3.31
N LEU A 154 -12.05 16.42 3.88
CA LEU A 154 -11.35 16.95 5.06
C LEU A 154 -10.02 17.66 4.74
N LYS A 155 -9.73 17.92 3.46
CA LYS A 155 -8.47 18.58 3.06
C LYS A 155 -8.30 19.97 3.67
N GLU A 156 -9.37 20.74 3.80
CA GLU A 156 -9.31 22.07 4.42
C GLU A 156 -9.12 21.96 5.94
N ASP A 157 -9.79 21.00 6.60
CA ASP A 157 -9.58 20.73 8.02
C ASP A 157 -8.12 20.31 8.29
N ALA A 158 -7.51 19.55 7.37
CA ALA A 158 -6.11 19.12 7.49
C ALA A 158 -5.12 20.29 7.39
N LYS A 159 -5.42 21.33 6.63
CA LYS A 159 -4.58 22.53 6.54
C LYS A 159 -4.57 23.32 7.85
N THR A 160 -5.66 23.27 8.61
CA THR A 160 -5.82 23.97 9.88
C THR A 160 -5.50 23.11 11.10
N GLU A 161 -5.24 21.82 10.92
CA GLU A 161 -4.81 20.93 12.01
C GLU A 161 -3.48 21.41 12.61
N SER A 162 -3.47 21.65 13.92
CA SER A 162 -2.30 22.18 14.63
C SER A 162 -1.20 21.16 14.85
N SER A 163 -1.56 19.88 14.93
CA SER A 163 -0.60 18.80 15.16
C SER A 163 0.09 18.37 13.87
N LYS A 164 1.41 18.62 13.78
CA LYS A 164 2.23 18.14 12.64
C LYS A 164 2.12 16.63 12.44
N ARG A 165 1.98 15.87 13.54
CA ARG A 165 1.76 14.43 13.48
C ARG A 165 0.49 14.08 12.73
N TRP A 166 -0.62 14.76 13.01
CA TRP A 166 -1.90 14.46 12.38
C TRP A 166 -2.00 14.99 10.96
N GLN A 167 -1.31 16.09 10.65
CA GLN A 167 -1.12 16.52 9.26
C GLN A 167 -0.38 15.43 8.45
N ALA A 168 0.73 14.90 8.99
CA ALA A 168 1.49 13.84 8.33
C ALA A 168 0.71 12.54 8.19
N ASN A 169 -0.07 12.17 9.22
CA ASN A 169 -0.96 11.01 9.16
C ASN A 169 -2.02 11.16 8.07
N PHE A 170 -2.63 12.34 7.97
CA PHE A 170 -3.64 12.64 6.96
C PHE A 170 -3.07 12.57 5.55
N ASP A 171 -1.96 13.28 5.30
CA ASP A 171 -1.31 13.32 3.99
C ASP A 171 -0.93 11.90 3.54
N PHE A 172 -0.36 11.10 4.45
CA PHE A 172 0.03 9.73 4.15
C PHE A 172 -1.17 8.80 3.93
N ALA A 173 -2.24 8.93 4.75
CA ALA A 173 -3.47 8.14 4.58
C ALA A 173 -4.14 8.44 3.23
N LEU A 174 -4.21 9.72 2.85
CA LEU A 174 -4.78 10.13 1.57
C LEU A 174 -3.97 9.58 0.38
N ALA A 175 -2.65 9.71 0.41
CA ALA A 175 -1.77 9.18 -0.64
C ALA A 175 -1.88 7.66 -0.75
N SER A 176 -1.85 6.96 0.39
CA SER A 176 -1.98 5.51 0.45
C SER A 176 -3.34 5.02 -0.06
N MET A 177 -4.43 5.71 0.31
CA MET A 177 -5.77 5.38 -0.17
C MET A 177 -5.85 5.44 -1.69
N LYS A 178 -5.36 6.54 -2.30
CA LYS A 178 -5.31 6.70 -3.76
C LYS A 178 -4.46 5.61 -4.42
N ALA A 179 -3.28 5.32 -3.88
CA ALA A 179 -2.40 4.30 -4.44
C ALA A 179 -3.04 2.90 -4.39
N ARG A 180 -3.66 2.54 -3.27
CA ARG A 180 -4.33 1.23 -3.11
C ARG A 180 -5.55 1.10 -4.01
N LEU A 181 -6.38 2.14 -4.12
CA LEU A 181 -7.51 2.14 -5.04
C LEU A 181 -7.06 2.01 -6.50
N ALA A 182 -6.03 2.74 -6.90
CA ALA A 182 -5.48 2.63 -8.25
C ALA A 182 -4.96 1.21 -8.53
N TYR A 183 -4.22 0.62 -7.58
CA TYR A 183 -3.73 -0.75 -7.67
C TYR A 183 -4.86 -1.78 -7.75
N MET A 184 -5.88 -1.65 -6.90
CA MET A 184 -7.03 -2.57 -6.90
C MET A 184 -7.80 -2.52 -8.21
N ASN A 185 -8.03 -1.33 -8.74
CA ASN A 185 -8.68 -1.15 -10.04
C ASN A 185 -7.85 -1.77 -11.17
N GLU A 186 -6.52 -1.59 -11.14
CA GLU A 186 -5.61 -2.19 -12.12
C GLU A 186 -5.65 -3.71 -12.04
N TYR A 187 -5.56 -4.27 -10.84
CA TYR A 187 -5.65 -5.71 -10.63
C TYR A 187 -7.01 -6.28 -11.06
N ASN A 188 -8.11 -5.62 -10.70
CA ASN A 188 -9.46 -6.05 -11.09
C ASN A 188 -9.64 -6.04 -12.63
N LYS A 189 -9.04 -5.06 -13.31
CA LYS A 189 -8.98 -5.03 -14.78
C LYS A 189 -8.22 -6.23 -15.34
N LEU A 190 -7.11 -6.60 -14.72
CA LEU A 190 -6.31 -7.76 -15.15
C LEU A 190 -7.02 -9.09 -14.90
N LEU A 191 -7.80 -9.21 -13.84
CA LEU A 191 -8.70 -10.36 -13.64
C LEU A 191 -9.72 -10.44 -14.77
N GLY A 192 -10.28 -9.30 -15.20
CA GLY A 192 -11.16 -9.24 -16.37
C GLY A 192 -10.50 -9.74 -17.66
N ASN A 193 -9.21 -9.48 -17.83
CA ASN A 193 -8.46 -9.99 -18.99
C ASN A 193 -8.33 -11.51 -18.99
N LEU A 194 -8.27 -12.16 -17.82
CA LEU A 194 -8.33 -13.62 -17.69
C LEU A 194 -9.68 -14.16 -18.15
N VAL A 195 -10.77 -13.53 -17.74
CA VAL A 195 -12.14 -13.93 -18.11
C VAL A 195 -12.40 -13.81 -19.60
N THR A 196 -11.91 -12.72 -20.21
CA THR A 196 -12.08 -12.44 -21.64
C THR A 196 -10.98 -13.03 -22.53
N GLU A 197 -10.03 -13.76 -21.93
CA GLU A 197 -8.85 -14.31 -22.63
C GLU A 197 -8.02 -13.25 -23.37
N SER A 198 -8.10 -12.00 -22.92
CA SER A 198 -7.29 -10.90 -23.46
C SER A 198 -5.87 -10.93 -22.87
N LEU A 199 -5.17 -12.03 -23.14
CA LEU A 199 -3.85 -12.36 -22.60
C LEU A 199 -2.81 -12.47 -23.72
N PRO A 200 -1.53 -12.30 -23.40
CA PRO A 200 -0.46 -12.63 -24.35
C PRO A 200 -0.47 -14.12 -24.70
N GLU A 201 -0.08 -14.45 -25.92
CA GLU A 201 -0.01 -15.83 -26.40
C GLU A 201 1.05 -16.64 -25.65
N LEU A 202 0.72 -17.88 -25.25
CA LEU A 202 1.65 -18.83 -24.65
C LEU A 202 2.48 -19.52 -25.73
N LYS A 203 3.79 -19.37 -25.66
CA LYS A 203 4.73 -20.07 -26.55
C LYS A 203 5.09 -21.43 -25.94
N LYS A 204 4.42 -22.49 -26.39
CA LYS A 204 4.61 -23.87 -25.89
C LYS A 204 6.02 -24.39 -26.19
N ASP A 205 6.58 -24.03 -27.31
CA ASP A 205 7.97 -24.33 -27.70
C ASP A 205 9.02 -23.72 -26.77
N ALA A 206 8.67 -22.58 -26.10
CA ALA A 206 9.47 -21.96 -25.05
C ALA A 206 9.13 -22.48 -23.65
N GLY A 207 8.37 -23.54 -23.52
CA GLY A 207 7.99 -24.14 -22.22
C GLY A 207 7.03 -23.29 -21.39
N GLN A 208 6.32 -22.35 -22.01
CA GLN A 208 5.35 -21.50 -21.31
C GLN A 208 4.03 -22.27 -21.11
N ASP A 209 3.63 -22.43 -19.85
CA ASP A 209 2.43 -23.18 -19.43
C ASP A 209 1.47 -22.35 -18.56
N GLY A 210 1.71 -21.01 -18.46
CA GLY A 210 0.85 -20.12 -17.70
C GLY A 210 1.35 -18.69 -17.69
N TYR A 211 0.83 -17.94 -16.74
CA TYR A 211 1.10 -16.51 -16.58
C TYR A 211 1.54 -16.19 -15.16
N ILE A 212 2.43 -15.23 -15.03
CA ILE A 212 2.82 -14.61 -13.78
C ILE A 212 2.41 -13.14 -13.78
N LEU A 213 1.98 -12.64 -12.62
CA LEU A 213 1.70 -11.23 -12.42
C LEU A 213 3.02 -10.48 -12.22
N VAL A 214 3.24 -9.44 -13.00
CA VAL A 214 4.47 -8.63 -12.93
C VAL A 214 4.13 -7.15 -12.86
N ALA A 215 5.02 -6.38 -12.29
CA ALA A 215 4.95 -4.93 -12.30
C ALA A 215 5.00 -4.37 -13.74
N SER A 216 4.31 -3.27 -13.97
CA SER A 216 4.23 -2.56 -15.26
C SER A 216 4.36 -1.06 -15.03
N GLU A 217 5.01 -0.38 -15.95
CA GLU A 217 5.06 1.10 -15.96
C GLU A 217 3.75 1.73 -16.42
N THR A 218 2.93 0.96 -17.14
CA THR A 218 1.68 1.45 -17.70
C THR A 218 0.48 0.82 -17.01
N LEU A 219 -0.53 1.65 -16.71
CA LEU A 219 -1.82 1.19 -16.22
C LEU A 219 -2.78 0.92 -17.39
N LYS A 220 -3.60 -0.12 -17.23
CA LYS A 220 -4.59 -0.58 -18.21
C LYS A 220 -6.03 -0.27 -17.79
N SER A 221 -6.24 0.18 -16.57
CA SER A 221 -7.56 0.39 -15.96
C SER A 221 -8.26 1.70 -16.38
N GLY A 222 -7.65 2.52 -17.21
CA GLY A 222 -8.28 3.72 -17.77
C GLY A 222 -7.76 5.03 -17.18
N LYS A 223 -8.29 6.16 -17.73
CA LYS A 223 -7.76 7.51 -17.47
C LYS A 223 -7.91 7.94 -16.02
N GLU A 224 -9.05 7.66 -15.40
CA GLU A 224 -9.33 8.08 -14.02
C GLU A 224 -8.39 7.38 -13.01
N VAL A 225 -8.17 6.08 -13.21
CA VAL A 225 -7.26 5.32 -12.36
C VAL A 225 -5.81 5.77 -12.57
N LYS A 226 -5.43 6.05 -13.81
CA LYS A 226 -4.11 6.61 -14.11
C LYS A 226 -3.90 7.95 -13.40
N LYS A 227 -4.87 8.86 -13.47
CA LYS A 227 -4.82 10.14 -12.76
C LYS A 227 -4.70 9.94 -11.24
N MET A 228 -5.49 9.03 -10.67
CA MET A 228 -5.42 8.70 -9.24
C MET A 228 -4.02 8.18 -8.83
N ALA A 229 -3.42 7.32 -9.66
CA ALA A 229 -2.06 6.82 -9.44
C ALA A 229 -1.01 7.94 -9.52
N GLU A 230 -1.12 8.83 -10.50
CA GLU A 230 -0.22 9.99 -10.65
C GLU A 230 -0.36 10.94 -9.45
N GLU A 231 -1.58 11.20 -8.98
CA GLU A 231 -1.82 11.99 -7.76
C GLU A 231 -1.22 11.34 -6.52
N ALA A 232 -1.36 10.02 -6.36
CA ALA A 232 -0.74 9.29 -5.25
C ALA A 232 0.79 9.43 -5.26
N GLN A 233 1.41 9.25 -6.42
CA GLN A 233 2.86 9.38 -6.60
C GLN A 233 3.36 10.81 -6.31
N ALA A 234 2.59 11.83 -6.73
CA ALA A 234 2.89 13.22 -6.42
C ALA A 234 2.83 13.49 -4.91
N LEU A 235 1.75 13.03 -4.25
CA LEU A 235 1.57 13.16 -2.80
C LEU A 235 2.69 12.47 -2.03
N PHE A 236 3.12 11.27 -2.41
CA PHE A 236 4.28 10.61 -1.77
C PHE A 236 5.57 11.41 -1.95
N GLY A 237 5.75 12.06 -3.10
CA GLY A 237 6.86 12.99 -3.32
C GLY A 237 6.81 14.20 -2.38
N GLU A 238 5.64 14.80 -2.22
CA GLU A 238 5.40 15.93 -1.31
C GLU A 238 5.64 15.52 0.16
N ILE A 239 5.12 14.37 0.58
CA ILE A 239 5.31 13.81 1.93
C ILE A 239 6.81 13.61 2.22
N THR A 240 7.54 13.05 1.26
CA THR A 240 8.99 12.82 1.39
C THR A 240 9.75 14.12 1.61
N ALA A 241 9.37 15.20 0.93
CA ALA A 241 10.01 16.51 1.06
C ALA A 241 9.57 17.23 2.34
N LYS A 242 8.24 17.28 2.61
CA LYS A 242 7.63 18.03 3.72
C LYS A 242 8.00 17.46 5.07
N TYR A 243 8.05 16.11 5.19
CA TYR A 243 8.28 15.41 6.46
C TYR A 243 9.67 14.76 6.54
N LYS A 244 10.67 15.40 5.95
CA LYS A 244 12.06 14.91 5.93
C LYS A 244 12.55 14.55 7.36
N GLY A 245 13.22 13.41 7.49
CA GLY A 245 13.74 12.92 8.76
C GLY A 245 12.70 12.26 9.67
N THR A 246 11.53 11.93 9.14
CA THR A 246 10.44 11.27 9.88
C THR A 246 10.08 9.92 9.28
N PRO A 247 9.38 9.03 10.02
CA PRO A 247 8.89 7.76 9.49
C PRO A 247 7.99 7.91 8.26
N TRP A 248 7.19 8.97 8.18
CA TRP A 248 6.31 9.23 7.03
C TRP A 248 7.09 9.44 5.75
N ALA A 249 8.21 10.18 5.80
CA ALA A 249 9.04 10.40 4.62
C ALA A 249 9.67 9.10 4.12
N ILE A 250 10.12 8.22 5.03
CA ILE A 250 10.70 6.92 4.65
C ILE A 250 9.64 6.03 4.02
N GLN A 251 8.48 5.90 4.64
CA GLN A 251 7.38 5.10 4.09
C GLN A 251 6.89 5.64 2.76
N ALA A 252 6.79 6.95 2.60
CA ALA A 252 6.41 7.57 1.33
C ALA A 252 7.42 7.26 0.20
N LYS A 253 8.72 7.25 0.49
CA LYS A 253 9.73 6.81 -0.49
C LYS A 253 9.54 5.36 -0.90
N GLN A 254 9.24 4.47 0.06
CA GLN A 254 8.98 3.06 -0.23
C GLN A 254 7.74 2.88 -1.08
N GLU A 255 6.64 3.53 -0.72
CA GLU A 255 5.40 3.49 -1.48
C GLU A 255 5.59 4.03 -2.90
N LYS A 256 6.40 5.07 -3.06
CA LYS A 256 6.74 5.63 -4.36
C LYS A 256 7.56 4.67 -5.23
N ALA A 257 8.34 3.81 -4.64
CA ALA A 257 9.14 2.80 -5.34
C ALA A 257 8.33 1.56 -5.78
N VAL A 258 7.08 1.41 -5.29
CA VAL A 258 6.21 0.29 -5.66
C VAL A 258 5.41 0.63 -6.91
N SER A 259 5.37 -0.32 -7.87
CA SER A 259 4.54 -0.16 -9.07
C SER A 259 3.05 -0.27 -8.74
N ILE A 260 2.27 0.65 -9.29
CA ILE A 260 0.81 0.55 -9.29
C ILE A 260 0.33 -0.23 -10.54
N GLY A 261 1.03 -0.07 -11.65
CA GLY A 261 0.72 -0.79 -12.88
C GLY A 261 1.14 -2.25 -12.81
N LEU A 262 0.32 -3.11 -13.42
CA LEU A 262 0.46 -4.56 -13.42
C LEU A 262 0.30 -5.13 -14.83
N ASN A 263 0.83 -6.34 -15.05
CA ASN A 263 0.63 -7.07 -16.30
C ASN A 263 0.72 -8.58 -16.10
N TRP A 264 -0.03 -9.35 -16.89
CA TRP A 264 0.18 -10.78 -17.04
C TRP A 264 1.29 -11.04 -18.06
N LYS A 265 2.31 -11.81 -17.64
CA LYS A 265 3.44 -12.21 -18.48
C LYS A 265 3.44 -13.72 -18.64
N PRO A 266 3.53 -14.26 -19.90
CA PRO A 266 3.72 -15.68 -20.13
C PRO A 266 4.98 -16.20 -19.42
N ALA A 267 4.86 -17.35 -18.77
CA ALA A 267 5.96 -17.96 -18.03
C ALA A 267 5.83 -19.48 -17.96
N SER A 268 6.93 -20.16 -17.63
CA SER A 268 6.91 -21.53 -17.13
C SER A 268 6.67 -21.50 -15.64
N LEU A 269 5.52 -22.00 -15.18
CA LEU A 269 5.14 -21.99 -13.77
C LEU A 269 6.00 -22.93 -12.91
N ALA A 270 6.59 -23.97 -13.51
CA ALA A 270 7.54 -24.83 -12.83
C ALA A 270 8.85 -24.14 -12.47
N ALA A 271 9.29 -23.21 -13.32
CA ALA A 271 10.48 -22.39 -13.08
C ALA A 271 10.17 -21.26 -12.07
N ALA A 272 9.01 -20.61 -12.19
CA ALA A 272 8.60 -19.49 -11.32
C ALA A 272 8.37 -19.88 -9.84
N LYS A 273 8.21 -21.17 -9.53
CA LYS A 273 8.10 -21.68 -8.14
C LYS A 273 9.46 -21.87 -7.47
N LYS A 274 10.56 -21.75 -8.21
CA LYS A 274 11.94 -21.97 -7.71
C LYS A 274 12.68 -20.68 -7.39
N GLU A 275 12.16 -19.55 -7.81
CA GLU A 275 12.64 -18.18 -7.50
C GLU A 275 11.85 -17.58 -6.31
#